data_af38120507d310c26c37474e348ba8b3
#
_entry.id   af38120507d310c26c37474e348ba8b3
#
_cell.length_a   1.000
_cell.length_b   1.000
_cell.length_c   1.000
_cell.angle_alpha   90.00
_cell.angle_beta   90.00
_cell.angle_gamma   90.00
#
_symmetry.space_group_name_H-M   'P 1'
#
loop_
_entity.id
_entity.type
_entity.pdbx_description
1 polymer ?
#
loop_
_entity_poly.entity_id
_entity_poly.type
_entity_poly.pdbx_seq_one_letter_code
_entity_poly.pdbx_strand_id
1 'polypeptide(L)'
;MFLLLFILNLPVQANVVCMCITIPVTFLEVIDGDTIWVEKEGEKVLVQFDGIDAPELVQDKIKNQDCIDEQKKAEDARDLIQNMLSSAKEVGLVIKEEINEQNLKAQVYADGLSVGQELLYRYLAVEGRGNWCK
;
A
#
# COMPACT_ATOMS: atom_id res chain seq x y z
N MET A 1 38.08 -28.47 -32.69
CA MET A 1 36.81 -27.70 -32.74
C MET A 1 36.35 -27.47 -31.30
N PHE A 2 36.69 -26.31 -30.73
CA PHE A 2 36.32 -25.96 -29.37
C PHE A 2 34.89 -25.35 -29.35
N LEU A 3 33.96 -26.05 -28.70
CA LEU A 3 32.60 -25.57 -28.51
C LEU A 3 32.59 -24.62 -27.30
N LEU A 4 32.50 -23.28 -27.56
CA LEU A 4 32.33 -22.28 -26.53
C LEU A 4 30.87 -22.33 -26.02
N LEU A 5 30.66 -22.88 -24.83
CA LEU A 5 29.37 -22.78 -24.12
C LEU A 5 29.24 -21.35 -23.58
N PHE A 6 28.41 -20.53 -24.23
CA PHE A 6 27.94 -19.28 -23.64
C PHE A 6 26.90 -19.61 -22.58
N ILE A 7 27.29 -19.53 -21.31
CA ILE A 7 26.35 -19.56 -20.19
C ILE A 7 25.71 -18.17 -20.11
N LEU A 8 24.47 -18.05 -20.59
CA LEU A 8 23.63 -16.88 -20.40
C LEU A 8 23.27 -16.78 -18.92
N ASN A 9 23.97 -15.91 -18.19
CA ASN A 9 23.56 -15.49 -16.87
C ASN A 9 22.34 -14.57 -16.98
N LEU A 10 21.15 -15.13 -16.91
CA LEU A 10 19.92 -14.34 -16.74
C LEU A 10 19.89 -13.82 -15.30
N PRO A 11 19.67 -12.52 -15.09
CA PRO A 11 19.48 -12.01 -13.74
C PRO A 11 18.20 -12.61 -13.15
N VAL A 12 18.36 -13.40 -12.12
CA VAL A 12 17.23 -13.87 -11.31
C VAL A 12 16.72 -12.66 -10.52
N GLN A 13 15.63 -12.07 -10.96
CA GLN A 13 14.91 -11.08 -10.19
C GLN A 13 14.20 -11.85 -9.06
N ALA A 14 14.77 -11.80 -7.87
CA ALA A 14 14.12 -12.29 -6.68
C ALA A 14 13.04 -11.28 -6.29
N ASN A 15 11.79 -11.56 -6.64
CA ASN A 15 10.66 -10.89 -6.02
C ASN A 15 10.64 -11.29 -4.54
N VAL A 16 10.97 -10.35 -3.67
CA VAL A 16 10.93 -10.58 -2.23
C VAL A 16 9.46 -10.61 -1.79
N VAL A 17 8.89 -11.79 -1.79
CA VAL A 17 7.57 -12.05 -1.21
C VAL A 17 7.76 -12.22 0.29
N CYS A 18 6.98 -11.49 1.09
CA CYS A 18 6.99 -11.67 2.53
C CYS A 18 6.46 -13.07 2.89
N MET A 19 7.24 -13.83 3.61
CA MET A 19 6.80 -15.07 4.25
C MET A 19 6.12 -14.81 5.60
N CYS A 20 5.56 -13.61 5.76
CA CYS A 20 4.87 -13.21 6.98
C CYS A 20 3.57 -13.99 7.14
N ILE A 21 3.23 -14.34 8.39
CA ILE A 21 1.90 -14.85 8.70
C ILE A 21 0.94 -13.67 8.66
N THR A 22 0.10 -13.64 7.65
CA THR A 22 -0.92 -12.61 7.47
C THR A 22 -2.30 -13.14 7.85
N ILE A 23 -3.17 -12.21 8.30
CA ILE A 23 -4.59 -12.50 8.49
C ILE A 23 -5.29 -12.17 7.17
N PRO A 24 -5.97 -13.14 6.53
CA PRO A 24 -6.69 -12.90 5.28
C PRO A 24 -7.90 -12.01 5.52
N VAL A 25 -8.11 -11.06 4.61
CA VAL A 25 -9.25 -10.15 4.62
C VAL A 25 -9.78 -9.95 3.20
N THR A 26 -11.00 -9.43 3.09
CA THR A 26 -11.56 -9.00 1.80
C THR A 26 -11.42 -7.48 1.67
N PHE A 27 -10.75 -7.03 0.63
CA PHE A 27 -10.66 -5.61 0.30
C PHE A 27 -12.02 -5.07 -0.13
N LEU A 28 -12.43 -3.93 0.39
CA LEU A 28 -13.69 -3.28 0.07
C LEU A 28 -13.50 -1.97 -0.68
N GLU A 29 -12.72 -1.03 -0.10
CA GLU A 29 -12.66 0.35 -0.59
C GLU A 29 -11.39 1.06 -0.13
N VAL A 30 -10.84 1.92 -0.97
CA VAL A 30 -9.79 2.88 -0.59
C VAL A 30 -10.45 4.16 -0.09
N ILE A 31 -10.01 4.65 1.08
CA ILE A 31 -10.45 5.96 1.61
C ILE A 31 -9.49 7.04 1.13
N ASP A 32 -8.19 6.84 1.35
CA ASP A 32 -7.11 7.70 0.89
C ASP A 32 -5.80 6.92 0.74
N GLY A 33 -4.67 7.60 0.55
CA GLY A 33 -3.39 6.99 0.23
C GLY A 33 -2.76 6.12 1.32
N ASP A 34 -3.36 6.00 2.50
CA ASP A 34 -2.88 5.17 3.61
C ASP A 34 -3.99 4.54 4.45
N THR A 35 -5.24 4.59 3.96
CA THR A 35 -6.41 4.11 4.71
C THR A 35 -7.39 3.38 3.79
N ILE A 36 -7.80 2.19 4.19
CA ILE A 36 -8.73 1.33 3.45
C ILE A 36 -9.82 0.75 4.34
N TRP A 37 -10.94 0.37 3.73
CA TRP A 37 -11.92 -0.53 4.34
C TRP A 37 -11.68 -1.96 3.88
N VAL A 38 -11.75 -2.88 4.83
CA VAL A 38 -11.74 -4.33 4.59
C VAL A 38 -12.86 -5.02 5.33
N GLU A 39 -13.21 -6.22 4.91
CA GLU A 39 -14.03 -7.15 5.69
C GLU A 39 -13.10 -8.17 6.34
N LYS A 40 -13.16 -8.24 7.67
CA LYS A 40 -12.42 -9.17 8.50
C LYS A 40 -13.43 -9.98 9.32
N GLU A 41 -13.47 -11.30 9.13
CA GLU A 41 -14.38 -12.20 9.86
C GLU A 41 -15.87 -11.74 9.79
N GLY A 42 -16.29 -11.26 8.62
CA GLY A 42 -17.66 -10.79 8.38
C GLY A 42 -17.95 -9.36 8.83
N GLU A 43 -16.99 -8.66 9.42
CA GLU A 43 -17.15 -7.28 9.90
C GLU A 43 -16.34 -6.29 9.07
N LYS A 44 -16.92 -5.12 8.82
CA LYS A 44 -16.26 -4.00 8.15
C LYS A 44 -15.31 -3.29 9.11
N VAL A 45 -14.03 -3.25 8.75
CA VAL A 45 -12.96 -2.70 9.58
C VAL A 45 -12.17 -1.68 8.80
N LEU A 46 -11.88 -0.54 9.44
CA LEU A 46 -10.97 0.48 8.92
C LEU A 46 -9.53 0.07 9.21
N VAL A 47 -8.69 0.10 8.18
CA VAL A 47 -7.27 -0.21 8.30
C VAL A 47 -6.46 1.01 7.89
N GLN A 48 -5.69 1.53 8.84
CA GLN A 48 -4.66 2.53 8.60
C GLN A 48 -3.33 1.81 8.36
N PHE A 49 -2.59 2.21 7.35
CA PHE A 49 -1.29 1.60 7.04
C PHE A 49 -0.27 1.97 8.12
N ASP A 50 0.33 0.97 8.72
CA ASP A 50 1.31 1.17 9.79
C ASP A 50 2.64 1.70 9.23
N GLY A 51 3.22 2.68 9.93
CA GLY A 51 4.58 3.20 9.69
C GLY A 51 4.74 4.09 8.48
N ILE A 52 3.69 4.39 7.74
CA ILE A 52 3.70 5.32 6.60
C ILE A 52 2.61 6.38 6.71
N ASP A 53 2.79 7.45 5.96
CA ASP A 53 1.82 8.54 5.86
C ASP A 53 1.76 9.04 4.41
N ALA A 54 0.59 9.10 3.84
CA ALA A 54 0.31 9.61 2.49
C ALA A 54 -0.51 10.90 2.57
N PRO A 55 -0.43 11.78 1.56
CA PRO A 55 -1.29 12.96 1.52
C PRO A 55 -2.75 12.56 1.46
N GLU A 56 -3.59 13.28 2.18
CA GLU A 56 -5.04 13.06 2.18
C GLU A 56 -5.68 13.56 0.89
N LEU A 57 -6.74 12.87 0.45
CA LEU A 57 -7.61 13.34 -0.61
C LEU A 57 -8.45 14.51 -0.08
N VAL A 58 -8.16 15.71 -0.54
CA VAL A 58 -8.89 16.93 -0.14
C VAL A 58 -9.98 17.23 -1.17
N GLN A 59 -11.20 17.42 -0.70
CA GLN A 59 -12.35 17.75 -1.57
C GLN A 59 -12.51 19.27 -1.79
N ASP A 60 -11.84 20.10 -0.99
CA ASP A 60 -11.93 21.54 -1.06
C ASP A 60 -10.91 22.16 -2.01
N LYS A 61 -11.22 23.38 -2.48
CA LYS A 61 -10.40 24.10 -3.46
C LYS A 61 -8.99 24.35 -2.94
N ILE A 62 -8.05 23.75 -3.62
CA ILE A 62 -6.62 23.90 -3.38
C ILE A 62 -6.18 25.31 -3.79
N LYS A 63 -5.51 26.02 -2.88
CA LYS A 63 -5.19 27.45 -3.04
C LYS A 63 -3.78 27.74 -3.56
N ASN A 64 -2.87 26.76 -3.52
CA ASN A 64 -1.50 26.93 -3.98
C ASN A 64 -1.00 25.71 -4.77
N GLN A 65 0.10 25.88 -5.53
CA GLN A 65 0.63 24.85 -6.41
C GLN A 65 1.16 23.63 -5.65
N ASP A 66 1.78 23.83 -4.51
CA ASP A 66 2.34 22.72 -3.71
C ASP A 66 1.24 21.77 -3.23
N CYS A 67 0.09 22.32 -2.85
CA CYS A 67 -1.08 21.52 -2.45
C CYS A 67 -1.77 20.84 -3.64
N ILE A 68 -1.66 21.37 -4.86
CA ILE A 68 -2.11 20.71 -6.09
C ILE A 68 -1.25 19.46 -6.35
N ASP A 69 0.05 19.55 -6.21
CA ASP A 69 0.96 18.42 -6.41
C ASP A 69 0.75 17.32 -5.36
N GLU A 70 0.48 17.71 -4.10
CA GLU A 70 0.08 16.76 -3.06
C GLU A 70 -1.26 16.08 -3.35
N GLN A 71 -2.25 16.81 -3.86
CA GLN A 71 -3.54 16.24 -4.26
C GLN A 71 -3.36 15.18 -5.34
N LYS A 72 -2.54 15.48 -6.36
CA LYS A 72 -2.21 14.49 -7.40
C LYS A 72 -1.51 13.27 -6.82
N LYS A 73 -0.58 13.46 -5.91
CA LYS A 73 0.11 12.37 -5.21
C LYS A 73 -0.89 11.51 -4.41
N ALA A 74 -1.84 12.12 -3.72
CA ALA A 74 -2.90 11.40 -3.00
C ALA A 74 -3.78 10.56 -3.95
N GLU A 75 -4.13 11.11 -5.12
CA GLU A 75 -4.89 10.39 -6.14
C GLU A 75 -4.09 9.20 -6.71
N ASP A 76 -2.81 9.42 -7.04
CA ASP A 76 -1.93 8.37 -7.54
C ASP A 76 -1.72 7.25 -6.49
N ALA A 77 -1.61 7.60 -5.21
CA ALA A 77 -1.53 6.63 -4.11
C ALA A 77 -2.82 5.80 -3.99
N ARG A 78 -3.98 6.45 -4.01
CA ARG A 78 -5.29 5.78 -4.02
C ARG A 78 -5.40 4.80 -5.19
N ASP A 79 -5.05 5.24 -6.39
CA ASP A 79 -5.16 4.42 -7.60
C ASP A 79 -4.21 3.22 -7.57
N LEU A 80 -3.00 3.39 -7.03
CA LEU A 80 -2.06 2.29 -6.81
C LEU A 80 -2.64 1.25 -5.85
N ILE A 81 -3.15 1.68 -4.69
CA ILE A 81 -3.77 0.78 -3.70
C ILE A 81 -4.95 0.05 -4.32
N GLN A 82 -5.83 0.78 -4.99
CA GLN A 82 -7.00 0.21 -5.67
C GLN A 82 -6.59 -0.87 -6.67
N ASN A 83 -5.60 -0.61 -7.50
CA ASN A 83 -5.11 -1.56 -8.50
C ASN A 83 -4.47 -2.79 -7.87
N MET A 84 -3.63 -2.62 -6.86
CA MET A 84 -2.96 -3.73 -6.19
C MET A 84 -3.94 -4.64 -5.45
N LEU A 85 -4.87 -4.06 -4.69
CA LEU A 85 -5.78 -4.83 -3.83
C LEU A 85 -6.94 -5.44 -4.60
N SER A 86 -7.48 -4.77 -5.62
CA SER A 86 -8.58 -5.32 -6.42
C SER A 86 -8.15 -6.44 -7.36
N SER A 87 -6.90 -6.45 -7.80
CA SER A 87 -6.35 -7.52 -8.66
C SER A 87 -5.70 -8.66 -7.88
N ALA A 88 -5.48 -8.51 -6.58
CA ALA A 88 -4.89 -9.55 -5.75
C ALA A 88 -5.81 -10.75 -5.58
N LYS A 89 -5.25 -11.94 -5.59
CA LYS A 89 -5.96 -13.19 -5.23
C LYS A 89 -6.17 -13.27 -3.73
N GLU A 90 -5.21 -12.77 -2.96
CA GLU A 90 -5.23 -12.76 -1.51
C GLU A 90 -4.77 -11.40 -0.99
N VAL A 91 -5.56 -10.81 -0.09
CA VAL A 91 -5.20 -9.64 0.68
C VAL A 91 -5.02 -10.05 2.13
N GLY A 92 -3.87 -9.72 2.71
CA GLY A 92 -3.53 -10.09 4.07
C GLY A 92 -3.06 -8.91 4.90
N LEU A 93 -3.30 -8.98 6.20
CA LEU A 93 -2.88 -8.00 7.19
C LEU A 93 -1.86 -8.58 8.16
N VAL A 94 -0.83 -7.80 8.50
CA VAL A 94 -0.05 -7.97 9.72
C VAL A 94 -0.47 -6.85 10.67
N ILE A 95 -1.32 -7.17 11.63
CA ILE A 95 -1.87 -6.19 12.59
C ILE A 95 -0.77 -5.76 13.54
N LYS A 96 -0.55 -4.46 13.66
CA LYS A 96 0.42 -3.84 14.57
C LYS A 96 -0.24 -3.25 15.80
N GLU A 97 -1.44 -2.70 15.63
CA GLU A 97 -2.19 -2.07 16.71
C GLU A 97 -3.70 -2.21 16.47
N GLU A 98 -4.44 -2.60 17.47
CA GLU A 98 -5.89 -2.51 17.50
C GLU A 98 -6.29 -1.23 18.23
N ILE A 99 -6.72 -0.20 17.49
CA ILE A 99 -7.15 1.07 18.08
C ILE A 99 -8.50 0.87 18.77
N ASN A 100 -9.40 0.16 18.11
CA ASN A 100 -10.67 -0.34 18.64
C ASN A 100 -11.16 -1.51 17.78
N GLU A 101 -12.36 -2.05 18.07
CA GLU A 101 -12.90 -3.22 17.37
C GLU A 101 -13.06 -3.03 15.85
N GLN A 102 -13.19 -1.79 15.36
CA GLN A 102 -13.44 -1.45 13.97
C GLN A 102 -12.31 -0.62 13.31
N ASN A 103 -11.21 -0.41 14.02
CA ASN A 103 -10.10 0.41 13.53
C ASN A 103 -8.74 -0.18 13.92
N LEU A 104 -7.96 -0.53 12.92
CA LEU A 104 -6.66 -1.19 13.06
C LEU A 104 -5.55 -0.38 12.42
N LYS A 105 -4.33 -0.50 12.95
CA LYS A 105 -3.10 -0.23 12.21
C LYS A 105 -2.46 -1.54 11.78
N ALA A 106 -2.16 -1.67 10.51
CA ALA A 106 -1.61 -2.89 9.95
C ALA A 106 -0.71 -2.63 8.75
N GLN A 107 0.21 -3.56 8.52
CA GLN A 107 0.85 -3.72 7.22
C GLN A 107 -0.09 -4.49 6.31
N VAL A 108 -0.23 -4.01 5.07
CA VAL A 108 -1.17 -4.55 4.07
C VAL A 108 -0.39 -5.23 2.95
N TYR A 109 -0.77 -6.45 2.62
CA TYR A 109 -0.12 -7.26 1.60
C TYR A 109 -1.11 -7.68 0.52
N ALA A 110 -0.72 -7.52 -0.73
CA ALA A 110 -1.41 -8.00 -1.90
C ALA A 110 -0.60 -9.16 -2.51
N ASP A 111 -1.10 -10.39 -2.46
CA ASP A 111 -0.37 -11.59 -2.91
C ASP A 111 1.06 -11.68 -2.36
N GLY A 112 1.24 -11.33 -1.08
CA GLY A 112 2.53 -11.32 -0.40
C GLY A 112 3.42 -10.10 -0.64
N LEU A 113 3.01 -9.15 -1.48
CA LEU A 113 3.72 -7.90 -1.73
C LEU A 113 3.21 -6.79 -0.79
N SER A 114 4.12 -6.10 -0.11
CA SER A 114 3.75 -4.98 0.76
C SER A 114 3.27 -3.78 -0.05
N VAL A 115 2.02 -3.41 0.14
CA VAL A 115 1.43 -2.22 -0.50
C VAL A 115 2.09 -0.94 0.02
N GLY A 116 2.38 -0.88 1.33
CA GLY A 116 3.07 0.26 1.93
C GLY A 116 4.47 0.47 1.38
N GLN A 117 5.23 -0.60 1.18
CA GLN A 117 6.58 -0.50 0.56
C GLN A 117 6.50 -0.01 -0.88
N GLU A 118 5.49 -0.42 -1.63
CA GLU A 118 5.29 0.05 -3.01
C GLU A 118 4.95 1.54 -3.05
N LEU A 119 4.13 2.03 -2.11
CA LEU A 119 3.85 3.46 -1.96
C LEU A 119 5.12 4.27 -1.67
N LEU A 120 5.96 3.80 -0.75
CA LEU A 120 7.24 4.44 -0.42
C LEU A 120 8.19 4.43 -1.61
N TYR A 121 8.31 3.32 -2.30
CA TYR A 121 9.17 3.15 -3.47
C TYR A 121 8.81 4.12 -4.60
N ARG A 122 7.53 4.42 -4.77
CA ARG A 122 7.02 5.37 -5.79
C ARG A 122 6.92 6.81 -5.29
N TYR A 123 7.42 7.11 -4.10
CA TYR A 123 7.33 8.44 -3.48
C TYR A 123 5.88 8.95 -3.29
N LEU A 124 4.93 8.05 -3.12
CA LEU A 124 3.51 8.34 -2.87
C LEU A 124 3.17 8.43 -1.39
N ALA A 125 4.08 7.99 -0.54
CA ALA A 125 4.01 8.09 0.91
C ALA A 125 5.40 8.34 1.47
N VAL A 126 5.47 8.69 2.75
CA VAL A 126 6.70 8.84 3.53
C VAL A 126 6.67 7.93 4.74
N GLU A 127 7.82 7.55 5.26
CA GLU A 127 7.90 6.84 6.54
C GLU A 127 7.54 7.78 7.70
N GLY A 128 6.86 7.23 8.69
CA GLY A 128 6.45 7.97 9.87
C GLY A 128 5.34 8.96 9.57
N ARG A 129 5.61 10.26 9.70
CA ARG A 129 4.62 11.32 9.51
C ARG A 129 5.09 12.33 8.48
N GLY A 130 4.25 12.61 7.50
CA GLY A 130 4.49 13.61 6.47
C GLY A 130 4.10 15.04 6.91
N ASN A 131 4.68 16.02 6.24
CA ASN A 131 4.33 17.43 6.39
C ASN A 131 3.50 17.88 5.18
N TRP A 132 2.25 17.46 5.16
CA TRP A 132 1.33 17.73 4.08
C TRP A 132 0.58 19.05 4.25
N CYS A 133 0.05 19.58 3.16
CA CYS A 133 -0.89 20.69 3.18
C CYS A 133 -2.14 20.36 4.02
N LYS A 134 -2.64 21.32 4.76
CA LYS A 134 -3.87 21.18 5.56
C LYS A 134 -4.93 22.15 5.05
#